data_1fa4f2fcda7aa7810a23d76135f1a338
#
_entry.id   1fa4f2fcda7aa7810a23d76135f1a338
#
_cell.length_a   1.000
_cell.length_b   1.000
_cell.length_c   1.000
_cell.angle_alpha   90.00
_cell.angle_beta   90.00
_cell.angle_gamma   90.00
#
_symmetry.space_group_name_H-M   'P 1'
#
loop_
_entity.id
_entity.type
_entity.pdbx_description
1 polymer ?
#
loop_
_entity_poly.entity_id
_entity_poly.type
_entity_poly.pdbx_seq_one_letter_code
_entity_poly.pdbx_strand_id
1 'polypeptide(L)'
;IAIIGDFNFSHNAHHATNFAIEHATTQIGVSVNYYWLRLHEMTTIKQNNLNVFDAFWIAPGPYDNEVFLQEVLGIVLDTNKPMLLTGQSFKSFIEVIYKRYHMTTATDQKIISNNQFQGNKYDRIKTIPIGESLKKLYQNKSRDELSNSRFSIYPQTIESLLEIIDIEAVNQFDEPEIISLKSRPFCIATMSLLQITSTRESPHPLVLAFLNYIKNSVQ
;
A
#
# COMPACT_ATOMS: atom_id res chain seq x y z
N ILE A 1 -4.60 14.53 -0.86
CA ILE A 1 -3.86 13.26 -0.62
C ILE A 1 -2.37 13.54 -0.75
N ALA A 2 -1.54 12.97 0.12
CA ALA A 2 -0.10 12.90 -0.09
C ALA A 2 0.28 11.55 -0.70
N ILE A 3 1.03 11.57 -1.81
CA ILE A 3 1.68 10.39 -2.39
C ILE A 3 3.14 10.43 -1.93
N ILE A 4 3.55 9.45 -1.14
CA ILE A 4 4.88 9.43 -0.54
C ILE A 4 5.80 8.53 -1.37
N GLY A 5 6.86 9.12 -1.91
CA GLY A 5 7.86 8.46 -2.73
C GLY A 5 8.53 9.43 -3.70
N ASP A 6 9.66 9.02 -4.26
CA ASP A 6 10.40 9.84 -5.20
C ASP A 6 9.87 9.60 -6.62
N PHE A 7 9.01 10.52 -7.10
CA PHE A 7 8.43 10.41 -8.45
C PHE A 7 9.52 10.32 -9.51
N ASN A 8 9.44 9.27 -10.31
CA ASN A 8 10.39 9.05 -11.40
C ASN A 8 9.62 8.88 -12.73
N PHE A 9 9.91 9.74 -13.69
CA PHE A 9 9.28 9.74 -15.01
C PHE A 9 9.53 8.46 -15.82
N SER A 10 10.57 7.69 -15.51
CA SER A 10 10.87 6.43 -16.17
C SER A 10 10.06 5.24 -15.61
N HIS A 11 9.33 5.41 -14.51
CA HIS A 11 8.56 4.35 -13.88
C HIS A 11 7.07 4.45 -14.21
N ASN A 12 6.56 3.55 -15.05
CA ASN A 12 5.15 3.50 -15.45
C ASN A 12 4.20 3.41 -14.26
N ALA A 13 4.61 2.72 -13.17
CA ALA A 13 3.79 2.58 -11.97
C ALA A 13 3.52 3.92 -11.27
N HIS A 14 4.46 4.89 -11.35
CA HIS A 14 4.27 6.23 -10.79
C HIS A 14 3.24 7.03 -11.59
N HIS A 15 3.33 7.01 -12.92
CA HIS A 15 2.30 7.63 -13.78
C HIS A 15 0.93 6.96 -13.58
N ALA A 16 0.91 5.63 -13.51
CA ALA A 16 -0.31 4.87 -13.27
C ALA A 16 -0.97 5.23 -11.93
N THR A 17 -0.19 5.60 -10.89
CA THR A 17 -0.75 6.07 -9.61
C THR A 17 -1.57 7.35 -9.81
N ASN A 18 -1.06 8.32 -10.56
CA ASN A 18 -1.78 9.54 -10.87
C ASN A 18 -3.07 9.23 -11.68
N PHE A 19 -2.94 8.44 -12.75
CA PHE A 19 -4.09 8.06 -13.56
C PHE A 19 -5.15 7.27 -12.78
N ALA A 20 -4.74 6.39 -11.89
CA ALA A 20 -5.70 5.63 -11.06
C ALA A 20 -6.51 6.55 -10.15
N ILE A 21 -5.91 7.60 -9.59
CA ILE A 21 -6.63 8.62 -8.82
C ILE A 21 -7.60 9.36 -9.75
N GLU A 22 -7.16 9.81 -10.93
CA GLU A 22 -8.01 10.54 -11.89
C GLU A 22 -9.18 9.70 -12.41
N HIS A 23 -8.94 8.42 -12.72
CA HIS A 23 -9.99 7.48 -13.12
C HIS A 23 -11.06 7.33 -12.03
N ALA A 24 -10.61 7.09 -10.80
CA ALA A 24 -11.51 6.88 -9.69
C ALA A 24 -12.26 8.15 -9.28
N THR A 25 -11.60 9.32 -9.24
CA THR A 25 -12.24 10.62 -8.95
C THR A 25 -13.30 10.99 -9.98
N THR A 26 -13.03 10.71 -11.26
CA THR A 26 -14.00 10.91 -12.35
C THR A 26 -15.25 10.06 -12.12
N GLN A 27 -15.09 8.79 -11.75
CA GLN A 27 -16.23 7.89 -11.52
C GLN A 27 -17.06 8.26 -10.30
N ILE A 28 -16.43 8.69 -9.20
CA ILE A 28 -17.15 9.07 -7.96
C ILE A 28 -17.62 10.52 -7.92
N GLY A 29 -17.28 11.30 -8.95
CA GLY A 29 -17.72 12.69 -9.09
C GLY A 29 -17.13 13.63 -8.03
N VAL A 30 -15.84 13.50 -7.71
CA VAL A 30 -15.14 14.37 -6.74
C VAL A 30 -13.90 14.97 -7.35
N SER A 31 -13.44 16.11 -6.81
CA SER A 31 -12.14 16.68 -7.08
C SER A 31 -11.18 16.33 -5.95
N VAL A 32 -10.00 15.85 -6.28
CA VAL A 32 -8.96 15.49 -5.32
C VAL A 32 -7.65 16.17 -5.71
N ASN A 33 -7.08 16.92 -4.77
CA ASN A 33 -5.71 17.40 -4.92
C ASN A 33 -4.75 16.34 -4.39
N TYR A 34 -3.75 15.95 -5.17
CA TYR A 34 -2.71 15.04 -4.74
C TYR A 34 -1.32 15.62 -4.99
N TYR A 35 -0.39 15.33 -4.07
CA TYR A 35 0.96 15.86 -4.06
C TYR A 35 1.96 14.74 -3.81
N TRP A 36 3.00 14.65 -4.66
CA TRP A 36 4.12 13.78 -4.41
C TRP A 36 5.07 14.42 -3.40
N LEU A 37 5.33 13.72 -2.32
CA LEU A 37 6.27 14.10 -1.27
C LEU A 37 7.47 13.18 -1.30
N ARG A 38 8.66 13.73 -1.51
CA ARG A 38 9.90 12.97 -1.55
C ARG A 38 10.28 12.46 -0.17
N LEU A 39 10.89 11.27 -0.09
CA LEU A 39 11.24 10.67 1.20
C LEU A 39 12.17 11.56 2.03
N HIS A 40 13.19 12.16 1.42
CA HIS A 40 14.12 13.03 2.14
C HIS A 40 13.48 14.33 2.66
N GLU A 41 12.42 14.83 2.00
CA GLU A 41 11.67 15.99 2.49
C GLU A 41 10.82 15.61 3.71
N MET A 42 10.32 14.38 3.75
CA MET A 42 9.50 13.88 4.84
C MET A 42 10.23 13.82 6.18
N THR A 43 11.54 13.53 6.19
CA THR A 43 12.34 13.48 7.42
C THR A 43 12.48 14.85 8.11
N THR A 44 12.30 15.93 7.36
CA THR A 44 12.32 17.32 7.87
C THR A 44 10.94 17.87 8.17
N ILE A 45 9.89 17.23 7.69
CA ILE A 45 8.51 17.65 7.91
C ILE A 45 8.09 17.25 9.34
N LYS A 46 7.70 18.24 10.14
CA LYS A 46 7.10 17.95 11.44
C LYS A 46 5.76 17.22 11.24
N GLN A 47 5.47 16.25 12.11
CA GLN A 47 4.23 15.48 12.06
C GLN A 47 2.96 16.35 11.93
N ASN A 48 2.94 17.50 12.59
CA ASN A 48 1.82 18.44 12.51
C ASN A 48 1.55 18.96 11.09
N ASN A 49 2.56 19.01 10.22
CA ASN A 49 2.39 19.46 8.84
C ASN A 49 1.73 18.40 7.96
N LEU A 50 1.73 17.12 8.38
CA LEU A 50 1.04 16.04 7.66
C LEU A 50 -0.48 16.07 7.90
N ASN A 51 -0.95 16.74 8.93
CA ASN A 51 -2.38 16.85 9.23
C ASN A 51 -3.18 17.61 8.18
N VAL A 52 -2.52 18.36 7.29
CA VAL A 52 -3.17 19.03 6.15
C VAL A 52 -3.66 18.05 5.08
N PHE A 53 -3.15 16.81 5.07
CA PHE A 53 -3.58 15.78 4.15
C PHE A 53 -4.66 14.91 4.77
N ASP A 54 -5.66 14.54 3.97
CA ASP A 54 -6.76 13.67 4.40
C ASP A 54 -6.37 12.19 4.37
N ALA A 55 -5.39 11.82 3.54
CA ALA A 55 -4.94 10.46 3.38
C ALA A 55 -3.54 10.38 2.75
N PHE A 56 -2.94 9.18 2.83
CA PHE A 56 -1.63 8.89 2.28
C PHE A 56 -1.67 7.71 1.32
N TRP A 57 -1.00 7.84 0.17
CA TRP A 57 -0.67 6.73 -0.70
C TRP A 57 0.84 6.55 -0.70
N ILE A 58 1.32 5.42 -0.20
CA ILE A 58 2.74 5.10 -0.26
C ILE A 58 3.01 4.49 -1.63
N ALA A 59 3.83 5.17 -2.41
CA ALA A 59 4.12 4.84 -3.80
C ALA A 59 4.74 3.44 -3.95
N PRO A 60 4.71 2.83 -5.14
CA PRO A 60 5.14 1.45 -5.33
C PRO A 60 6.66 1.21 -5.23
N GLY A 61 7.49 2.24 -5.20
CA GLY A 61 8.93 2.16 -5.36
C GLY A 61 9.36 2.23 -6.85
N PRO A 62 10.63 2.04 -7.20
CA PRO A 62 11.71 1.66 -6.28
C PRO A 62 12.09 2.77 -5.29
N TYR A 63 12.67 2.37 -4.17
CA TYR A 63 13.16 3.29 -3.16
C TYR A 63 14.68 3.20 -3.05
N ASP A 64 15.37 4.33 -3.13
CA ASP A 64 16.82 4.41 -2.98
C ASP A 64 17.27 4.13 -1.54
N ASN A 65 16.39 4.39 -0.57
CA ASN A 65 16.67 4.20 0.84
C ASN A 65 15.44 3.64 1.59
N GLU A 66 15.45 2.32 1.82
CA GLU A 66 14.38 1.63 2.55
C GLU A 66 14.33 2.04 4.04
N VAL A 67 15.45 2.48 4.65
CA VAL A 67 15.47 2.95 6.04
C VAL A 67 14.68 4.24 6.17
N PHE A 68 14.86 5.19 5.26
CA PHE A 68 14.06 6.41 5.24
C PHE A 68 12.58 6.11 5.03
N LEU A 69 12.25 5.16 4.17
CA LEU A 69 10.86 4.74 4.00
C LEU A 69 10.28 4.19 5.30
N GLN A 70 11.02 3.38 6.05
CA GLN A 70 10.56 2.84 7.34
C GLN A 70 10.33 3.96 8.38
N GLU A 71 11.23 4.94 8.45
CA GLU A 71 11.07 6.12 9.32
C GLU A 71 9.81 6.92 8.95
N VAL A 72 9.63 7.20 7.65
CA VAL A 72 8.47 7.93 7.15
C VAL A 72 7.18 7.16 7.41
N LEU A 73 7.17 5.83 7.19
CA LEU A 73 6.02 4.99 7.52
C LEU A 73 5.66 5.07 9.01
N GLY A 74 6.65 5.09 9.90
CA GLY A 74 6.43 5.32 11.33
C GLY A 74 5.68 6.62 11.60
N ILE A 75 6.16 7.73 11.02
CA ILE A 75 5.56 9.07 11.17
C ILE A 75 4.12 9.09 10.60
N VAL A 76 3.92 8.54 9.40
CA VAL A 76 2.60 8.52 8.76
C VAL A 76 1.61 7.65 9.53
N LEU A 77 2.06 6.52 10.07
CA LEU A 77 1.25 5.69 10.96
C LEU A 77 0.79 6.45 12.20
N ASP A 78 1.55 7.40 12.71
CA ASP A 78 1.15 8.22 13.87
C ASP A 78 0.06 9.25 13.56
N THR A 79 -0.17 9.57 12.29
CA THR A 79 -1.25 10.51 11.89
C THR A 79 -2.65 9.93 12.02
N ASN A 80 -2.79 8.63 12.12
CA ASN A 80 -4.07 7.90 12.11
C ASN A 80 -4.97 8.17 10.89
N LYS A 81 -4.40 8.64 9.77
CA LYS A 81 -5.11 8.90 8.52
C LYS A 81 -5.24 7.62 7.67
N PRO A 82 -6.22 7.57 6.75
CA PRO A 82 -6.31 6.50 5.77
C PRO A 82 -5.03 6.32 4.96
N MET A 83 -4.63 5.07 4.72
CA MET A 83 -3.42 4.73 3.98
C MET A 83 -3.67 3.64 2.94
N LEU A 84 -3.09 3.83 1.76
CA LEU A 84 -2.96 2.80 0.74
C LEU A 84 -1.48 2.62 0.41
N LEU A 85 -0.99 1.39 0.45
CA LEU A 85 0.40 1.06 0.13
C LEU A 85 0.42 0.06 -1.03
N THR A 86 1.33 0.27 -2.00
CA THR A 86 1.40 -0.56 -3.20
C THR A 86 2.83 -0.99 -3.53
N GLY A 87 2.98 -2.20 -4.06
CA GLY A 87 4.27 -2.70 -4.54
C GLY A 87 5.32 -2.85 -3.44
N GLN A 88 6.52 -2.34 -3.67
CA GLN A 88 7.67 -2.51 -2.77
C GLN A 88 7.44 -1.94 -1.35
N SER A 89 6.55 -0.95 -1.20
CA SER A 89 6.21 -0.41 0.13
C SER A 89 5.59 -1.44 1.07
N PHE A 90 5.00 -2.51 0.53
CA PHE A 90 4.46 -3.62 1.30
C PHE A 90 5.50 -4.25 2.24
N LYS A 91 6.72 -4.50 1.74
CA LYS A 91 7.80 -5.06 2.56
C LYS A 91 8.13 -4.15 3.74
N SER A 92 8.42 -2.89 3.47
CA SER A 92 8.77 -1.93 4.51
C SER A 92 7.64 -1.74 5.53
N PHE A 93 6.39 -1.82 5.08
CA PHE A 93 5.24 -1.77 5.98
C PHE A 93 5.20 -2.97 6.93
N ILE A 94 5.37 -4.20 6.43
CA ILE A 94 5.45 -5.40 7.27
C ILE A 94 6.56 -5.27 8.31
N GLU A 95 7.75 -4.82 7.91
CA GLU A 95 8.88 -4.63 8.83
C GLU A 95 8.61 -3.57 9.91
N VAL A 96 7.96 -2.47 9.53
CA VAL A 96 7.60 -1.39 10.48
C VAL A 96 6.55 -1.85 11.47
N ILE A 97 5.45 -2.47 11.01
CA ILE A 97 4.41 -2.93 11.94
C ILE A 97 4.92 -4.05 12.86
N TYR A 98 5.74 -4.97 12.33
CA TYR A 98 6.35 -6.01 13.15
C TYR A 98 7.21 -5.41 14.27
N LYS A 99 8.13 -4.50 13.95
CA LYS A 99 8.98 -3.81 14.95
C LYS A 99 8.15 -3.01 15.96
N ARG A 100 7.09 -2.34 15.49
CA ARG A 100 6.26 -1.47 16.32
C ARG A 100 5.45 -2.24 17.36
N TYR A 101 4.89 -3.38 16.99
CA TYR A 101 3.95 -4.12 17.83
C TYR A 101 4.60 -5.25 18.62
N HIS A 102 5.72 -5.79 18.19
CA HIS A 102 6.38 -6.88 18.88
C HIS A 102 7.58 -6.48 19.73
N MET A 103 8.02 -5.22 19.66
CA MET A 103 9.15 -4.68 20.44
C MET A 103 10.37 -5.63 20.55
N THR A 104 10.52 -6.56 19.61
CA THR A 104 11.60 -7.54 19.67
C THR A 104 12.89 -6.92 19.20
N THR A 105 13.84 -6.85 20.09
CA THR A 105 15.24 -6.47 19.85
C THR A 105 16.07 -7.58 19.18
N ALA A 106 15.44 -8.68 18.78
CA ALA A 106 16.13 -9.75 18.05
C ALA A 106 16.47 -9.26 16.64
N THR A 107 17.68 -8.73 16.49
CA THR A 107 18.22 -8.16 15.24
C THR A 107 18.37 -9.18 14.11
N ASP A 108 18.25 -10.48 14.40
CA ASP A 108 18.55 -11.56 13.46
C ASP A 108 17.31 -12.29 12.94
N GLN A 109 16.11 -11.91 13.36
CA GLN A 109 14.90 -12.57 12.89
C GLN A 109 14.52 -12.07 11.48
N LYS A 110 14.50 -12.97 10.53
CA LYS A 110 14.02 -12.69 9.19
C LYS A 110 12.48 -12.54 9.22
N ILE A 111 12.00 -11.35 8.86
CA ILE A 111 10.57 -10.98 8.88
C ILE A 111 9.94 -11.29 7.52
N ILE A 112 10.61 -10.88 6.45
CA ILE A 112 10.16 -11.00 5.07
C ILE A 112 11.37 -11.26 4.17
N SER A 113 11.17 -11.99 3.08
CA SER A 113 12.23 -12.32 2.13
C SER A 113 12.76 -11.06 1.41
N ASN A 114 13.91 -11.20 0.78
CA ASN A 114 14.37 -10.19 -0.18
C ASN A 114 13.50 -10.21 -1.45
N ASN A 115 13.47 -9.09 -2.16
CA ASN A 115 12.77 -9.00 -3.43
C ASN A 115 13.37 -10.01 -4.44
N GLN A 116 12.50 -10.84 -5.02
CA GLN A 116 12.87 -11.83 -6.04
C GLN A 116 12.83 -11.26 -7.46
N PHE A 117 12.18 -10.10 -7.65
CA PHE A 117 12.12 -9.38 -8.91
C PHE A 117 12.68 -7.99 -8.75
N GLN A 118 13.40 -7.54 -9.78
CA GLN A 118 13.88 -6.16 -9.85
C GLN A 118 13.75 -5.68 -11.30
N GLY A 119 13.30 -4.44 -11.46
CA GLY A 119 13.27 -3.76 -12.73
C GLY A 119 11.87 -3.52 -13.32
N ASN A 120 11.82 -3.24 -14.62
CA ASN A 120 10.60 -2.85 -15.34
C ASN A 120 9.79 -4.04 -15.90
N LYS A 121 10.11 -5.26 -15.49
CA LYS A 121 9.31 -6.42 -15.86
C LYS A 121 8.18 -6.56 -14.86
N TYR A 122 6.98 -6.82 -15.39
CA TYR A 122 5.80 -7.09 -14.58
C TYR A 122 5.39 -8.55 -14.75
N ASP A 123 5.20 -9.22 -13.63
CA ASP A 123 4.59 -10.55 -13.60
C ASP A 123 3.11 -10.42 -13.24
N ARG A 124 2.32 -11.33 -13.80
CA ARG A 124 0.91 -11.43 -13.49
C ARG A 124 0.71 -12.27 -12.24
N ILE A 125 0.07 -11.69 -11.25
CA ILE A 125 -0.26 -12.33 -9.99
C ILE A 125 -1.78 -12.44 -9.89
N LYS A 126 -2.28 -13.62 -9.55
CA LYS A 126 -3.70 -13.83 -9.30
C LYS A 126 -3.98 -13.50 -7.84
N THR A 127 -4.73 -12.44 -7.60
CA THR A 127 -5.17 -12.00 -6.28
C THR A 127 -6.53 -12.62 -5.97
N ILE A 128 -6.60 -13.43 -4.93
CA ILE A 128 -7.78 -14.19 -4.49
C ILE A 128 -8.28 -13.58 -3.18
N PRO A 129 -9.44 -12.90 -3.17
CA PRO A 129 -9.97 -12.28 -1.96
C PRO A 129 -10.44 -13.34 -0.97
N ILE A 130 -10.01 -13.21 0.29
CA ILE A 130 -10.42 -14.08 1.41
C ILE A 130 -11.10 -13.29 2.53
N GLY A 131 -10.76 -12.01 2.73
CA GLY A 131 -11.42 -11.10 3.66
C GLY A 131 -12.83 -10.71 3.17
N GLU A 132 -13.80 -10.64 4.07
CA GLU A 132 -15.19 -10.38 3.71
C GLU A 132 -15.40 -9.01 3.03
N SER A 133 -14.67 -7.98 3.46
CA SER A 133 -14.74 -6.65 2.85
C SER A 133 -14.19 -6.66 1.42
N LEU A 134 -13.09 -7.34 1.19
CA LEU A 134 -12.48 -7.43 -0.13
C LEU A 134 -13.26 -8.37 -1.05
N LYS A 135 -13.85 -9.46 -0.53
CA LYS A 135 -14.77 -10.32 -1.30
C LYS A 135 -15.95 -9.52 -1.85
N LYS A 136 -16.58 -8.69 -1.02
CA LYS A 136 -17.67 -7.80 -1.47
C LYS A 136 -17.18 -6.83 -2.54
N LEU A 137 -16.04 -6.20 -2.31
CA LEU A 137 -15.45 -5.23 -3.23
C LEU A 137 -15.10 -5.85 -4.59
N TYR A 138 -14.57 -7.07 -4.60
CA TYR A 138 -14.20 -7.81 -5.80
C TYR A 138 -15.33 -8.72 -6.33
N GLN A 139 -16.54 -8.61 -5.78
CA GLN A 139 -17.71 -9.42 -6.18
C GLN A 139 -17.44 -10.92 -6.13
N ASN A 140 -16.71 -11.38 -5.12
CA ASN A 140 -16.25 -12.76 -4.94
C ASN A 140 -15.41 -13.32 -6.10
N LYS A 141 -14.76 -12.46 -6.89
CA LYS A 141 -13.91 -12.88 -8.02
C LYS A 141 -12.46 -12.60 -7.72
N SER A 142 -11.59 -13.51 -8.16
CA SER A 142 -10.16 -13.21 -8.23
C SER A 142 -9.86 -12.19 -9.32
N ARG A 143 -8.76 -11.46 -9.16
CA ARG A 143 -8.27 -10.49 -10.14
C ARG A 143 -6.86 -10.85 -10.56
N ASP A 144 -6.54 -10.60 -11.82
CA ASP A 144 -5.17 -10.64 -12.31
C ASP A 144 -4.57 -9.27 -12.15
N GLU A 145 -3.59 -9.16 -11.26
CA GLU A 145 -2.85 -7.93 -10.98
C GLU A 145 -1.43 -8.03 -11.54
N LEU A 146 -0.75 -6.89 -11.64
CA LEU A 146 0.65 -6.84 -12.05
C LEU A 146 1.53 -6.53 -10.85
N SER A 147 2.68 -7.18 -10.77
CA SER A 147 3.70 -6.90 -9.77
C SER A 147 5.09 -6.85 -10.39
N ASN A 148 5.92 -5.94 -9.94
CA ASN A 148 7.36 -5.90 -10.25
C ASN A 148 8.22 -6.24 -9.03
N SER A 149 7.57 -6.68 -7.96
CA SER A 149 8.21 -7.08 -6.70
C SER A 149 7.56 -8.35 -6.18
N ARG A 150 8.34 -9.22 -5.58
CA ARG A 150 7.83 -10.40 -4.90
C ARG A 150 8.58 -10.63 -3.60
N PHE A 151 7.81 -10.75 -2.54
CA PHE A 151 8.27 -11.01 -1.19
C PHE A 151 7.45 -12.14 -0.60
N SER A 152 8.06 -12.98 0.25
CA SER A 152 7.35 -13.97 1.05
C SER A 152 7.52 -13.59 2.53
N ILE A 153 6.42 -13.46 3.24
CA ILE A 153 6.45 -13.26 4.69
C ILE A 153 6.72 -14.61 5.34
N TYR A 154 7.68 -14.67 6.26
CA TYR A 154 7.96 -15.93 6.95
C TYR A 154 6.77 -16.35 7.83
N PRO A 155 6.44 -17.67 7.90
CA PRO A 155 5.25 -18.16 8.61
C PRO A 155 5.14 -17.68 10.04
N GLN A 156 6.24 -17.72 10.80
CA GLN A 156 6.28 -17.23 12.19
C GLN A 156 5.99 -15.72 12.29
N THR A 157 6.34 -14.95 11.26
CA THR A 157 6.01 -13.53 11.20
C THR A 157 4.52 -13.34 10.97
N ILE A 158 3.93 -14.13 10.05
CA ILE A 158 2.48 -14.09 9.80
C ILE A 158 1.73 -14.40 11.10
N GLU A 159 2.06 -15.51 11.77
CA GLU A 159 1.41 -15.92 13.01
C GLU A 159 1.44 -14.82 14.06
N SER A 160 2.58 -14.16 14.24
CA SER A 160 2.72 -13.08 15.21
C SER A 160 1.98 -11.80 14.81
N LEU A 161 1.74 -11.57 13.52
CA LEU A 161 1.02 -10.39 13.03
C LEU A 161 -0.50 -10.57 13.01
N LEU A 162 -1.04 -11.80 13.07
CA LEU A 162 -2.48 -12.06 12.96
C LEU A 162 -3.35 -11.36 14.02
N GLU A 163 -2.77 -10.95 15.14
CA GLU A 163 -3.49 -10.15 16.15
C GLU A 163 -3.76 -8.72 15.68
N ILE A 164 -2.91 -8.18 14.82
CA ILE A 164 -2.91 -6.77 14.40
C ILE A 164 -3.29 -6.55 12.93
N ILE A 165 -3.17 -7.58 12.09
CA ILE A 165 -3.56 -7.52 10.67
C ILE A 165 -4.66 -8.52 10.35
N ASP A 166 -5.42 -8.20 9.29
CA ASP A 166 -6.23 -9.17 8.56
C ASP A 166 -5.57 -9.44 7.20
N ILE A 167 -5.54 -10.73 6.79
CA ILE A 167 -5.16 -11.10 5.44
C ILE A 167 -6.42 -10.97 4.56
N GLU A 168 -6.45 -9.98 3.71
CA GLU A 168 -7.60 -9.67 2.85
C GLU A 168 -7.59 -10.50 1.58
N ALA A 169 -6.40 -10.78 1.01
CA ALA A 169 -6.24 -11.63 -0.14
C ALA A 169 -4.94 -12.44 -0.07
N VAL A 170 -4.97 -13.58 -0.75
CA VAL A 170 -3.78 -14.40 -1.03
C VAL A 170 -3.53 -14.44 -2.54
N ASN A 171 -2.32 -14.82 -2.92
CA ASN A 171 -1.98 -15.07 -4.33
C ASN A 171 -2.24 -16.53 -4.71
N GLN A 172 -1.91 -16.91 -5.95
CA GLN A 172 -2.06 -18.29 -6.45
C GLN A 172 -1.16 -19.34 -5.77
N PHE A 173 -0.31 -18.90 -4.84
CA PHE A 173 0.58 -19.76 -4.05
C PHE A 173 0.19 -19.77 -2.55
N ASP A 174 -1.02 -19.29 -2.23
CA ASP A 174 -1.55 -19.12 -0.87
C ASP A 174 -0.71 -18.19 0.03
N GLU A 175 0.11 -17.30 -0.55
CA GLU A 175 0.87 -16.29 0.18
C GLU A 175 0.05 -15.00 0.33
N PRO A 176 0.15 -14.27 1.47
CA PRO A 176 -0.51 -12.98 1.65
C PRO A 176 -0.16 -11.98 0.56
N GLU A 177 -1.17 -11.46 -0.13
CA GLU A 177 -1.03 -10.50 -1.22
C GLU A 177 -1.58 -9.11 -0.85
N ILE A 178 -2.67 -9.09 -0.08
CA ILE A 178 -3.27 -7.87 0.45
C ILE A 178 -3.53 -8.08 1.93
N ILE A 179 -3.12 -7.11 2.74
CA ILE A 179 -3.37 -7.07 4.18
C ILE A 179 -4.00 -5.75 4.58
N SER A 180 -4.75 -5.76 5.67
CA SER A 180 -5.25 -4.55 6.33
C SER A 180 -4.82 -4.51 7.80
N LEU A 181 -4.67 -3.30 8.36
CA LEU A 181 -4.33 -3.09 9.76
C LEU A 181 -5.61 -2.94 10.58
N LYS A 182 -5.88 -3.88 11.50
CA LYS A 182 -7.14 -3.94 12.29
C LYS A 182 -7.43 -2.68 13.11
N SER A 183 -6.39 -2.06 13.64
CA SER A 183 -6.51 -0.86 14.47
C SER A 183 -6.86 0.41 13.69
N ARG A 184 -7.04 0.30 12.35
CA ARG A 184 -7.25 1.46 11.48
C ARG A 184 -8.40 1.24 10.52
N PRO A 185 -9.27 2.23 10.36
CA PRO A 185 -10.48 2.09 9.54
C PRO A 185 -10.18 1.91 8.04
N PHE A 186 -9.06 2.42 7.54
CA PHE A 186 -8.56 2.16 6.19
C PHE A 186 -7.02 2.24 6.19
N CYS A 187 -6.38 1.11 6.29
CA CYS A 187 -4.93 1.00 6.12
C CYS A 187 -4.66 -0.34 5.41
N ILE A 188 -4.51 -0.27 4.09
CA ILE A 188 -4.38 -1.44 3.22
C ILE A 188 -3.04 -1.42 2.53
N ALA A 189 -2.32 -2.52 2.60
CA ALA A 189 -1.09 -2.74 1.87
C ALA A 189 -1.26 -3.91 0.89
N THR A 190 -0.80 -3.70 -0.34
CA THR A 190 -0.80 -4.71 -1.40
C THR A 190 0.57 -4.82 -2.05
N MET A 191 0.99 -6.04 -2.33
CA MET A 191 2.22 -6.31 -3.05
C MET A 191 2.09 -6.00 -4.55
N SER A 192 0.87 -6.07 -5.06
CA SER A 192 0.56 -5.78 -6.46
C SER A 192 0.52 -4.28 -6.75
N LEU A 193 0.70 -3.96 -8.03
CA LEU A 193 0.61 -2.62 -8.60
C LEU A 193 -0.80 -2.37 -9.16
N LEU A 194 -1.78 -2.37 -8.28
CA LEU A 194 -3.20 -2.26 -8.63
C LEU A 194 -3.55 -1.00 -9.47
N GLN A 195 -2.73 0.03 -9.38
CA GLN A 195 -2.89 1.24 -10.18
C GLN A 195 -2.65 1.00 -11.68
N ILE A 196 -1.83 0.00 -12.05
CA ILE A 196 -1.53 -0.29 -13.47
C ILE A 196 -2.73 -0.96 -14.15
N THR A 197 -3.55 -1.70 -13.42
CA THR A 197 -4.75 -2.36 -13.95
C THR A 197 -5.99 -1.44 -13.91
N SER A 198 -5.85 -0.22 -13.38
CA SER A 198 -6.92 0.78 -13.35
C SER A 198 -7.08 1.47 -14.71
N THR A 199 -8.29 1.49 -15.25
CA THR A 199 -8.62 2.23 -16.48
C THR A 199 -9.73 3.24 -16.22
N ARG A 200 -9.97 4.14 -17.17
CA ARG A 200 -11.05 5.13 -17.07
C ARG A 200 -12.43 4.48 -17.07
N GLU A 201 -12.59 3.41 -17.86
CA GLU A 201 -13.84 2.65 -17.98
C GLU A 201 -14.06 1.70 -16.79
N SER A 202 -12.97 1.28 -16.15
CA SER A 202 -12.98 0.36 -15.02
C SER A 202 -11.89 0.73 -14.00
N PRO A 203 -12.08 1.78 -13.22
CA PRO A 203 -11.16 2.14 -12.15
C PRO A 203 -11.00 1.00 -11.15
N HIS A 204 -9.80 0.85 -10.63
CA HIS A 204 -9.52 -0.27 -9.73
C HIS A 204 -10.38 -0.19 -8.45
N PRO A 205 -11.07 -1.28 -8.04
CA PRO A 205 -12.03 -1.25 -6.92
C PRO A 205 -11.42 -0.79 -5.59
N LEU A 206 -10.15 -1.16 -5.28
CA LEU A 206 -9.48 -0.70 -4.06
C LEU A 206 -9.16 0.80 -4.09
N VAL A 207 -8.85 1.36 -5.26
CA VAL A 207 -8.63 2.82 -5.40
C VAL A 207 -9.95 3.55 -5.22
N LEU A 208 -11.04 3.03 -5.80
CA LEU A 208 -12.38 3.56 -5.58
C LEU A 208 -12.78 3.50 -4.10
N ALA A 209 -12.52 2.38 -3.42
CA ALA A 209 -12.83 2.22 -1.99
C ALA A 209 -12.02 3.21 -1.14
N PHE A 210 -10.73 3.39 -1.43
CA PHE A 210 -9.87 4.35 -0.75
C PHE A 210 -10.40 5.78 -0.87
N LEU A 211 -10.71 6.22 -2.09
CA LEU A 211 -11.22 7.58 -2.32
C LEU A 211 -12.63 7.79 -1.76
N ASN A 212 -13.50 6.80 -1.85
CA ASN A 212 -14.82 6.86 -1.23
C ASN A 212 -14.73 6.94 0.30
N TYR A 213 -13.79 6.19 0.91
CA TYR A 213 -13.55 6.29 2.34
C TYR A 213 -13.14 7.72 2.75
N ILE A 214 -12.20 8.32 2.02
CA ILE A 214 -11.75 9.70 2.27
C ILE A 214 -12.91 10.68 2.12
N LYS A 215 -13.66 10.60 1.02
CA LYS A 215 -14.83 11.44 0.76
C LYS A 215 -15.81 11.45 1.94
N ASN A 216 -16.10 10.26 2.48
CA ASN A 216 -17.07 10.10 3.57
C ASN A 216 -16.50 10.52 4.94
N SER A 217 -15.17 10.60 5.08
CA SER A 217 -14.51 11.00 6.34
C SER A 217 -14.31 12.51 6.46
N VAL A 218 -14.41 13.25 5.36
CA VAL A 218 -14.21 14.71 5.30
C VAL A 218 -15.56 15.46 5.34
N GLN A 219 -16.67 14.76 5.14
CA GLN A 219 -18.04 15.29 5.32
C GLN A 219 -18.46 15.22 6.79
#